data_8642c9e71b469aa8e547d3ac171b3d8e
#
_entry.id   8642c9e71b469aa8e547d3ac171b3d8e
#
_cell.length_a   1.000
_cell.length_b   1.000
_cell.length_c   1.000
_cell.angle_alpha   90.00
_cell.angle_beta   90.00
_cell.angle_gamma   90.00
#
_symmetry.space_group_name_H-M   'P 1'
#
loop_
_entity.id
_entity.type
_entity.pdbx_description
1 polymer ?
#
loop_
_entity_poly.entity_id
_entity_poly.type
_entity_poly.pdbx_seq_one_letter_code
_entity_poly.pdbx_strand_id
1 'polypeptide(L)'
;ESWFKDANIYARMGYSIGGTAPLDMPATIRKLNSYSPRTNLMYGVEFYKPFHNRWGLATGLYIENKGMKTDATVKNYHMEITRGGETLEGLFTGNVDTNVKQWMWTLPILATYELGSQFRLKFGPYGSLITSKNFTGAAYDGYLRKGNPTGDKVLLGHEEGQRGTYDFSKDMRNIQWGIKVGCDYHFTKHWGATAEISWGTAGIFKRDFHTIEQTMYPIYGTIGLAYKLK
;
A
#
# COMPACT_ATOMS: atom_id res chain seq x y z
N GLU A 1 33.11 0.35 -18.19
CA GLU A 1 32.39 0.65 -19.45
C GLU A 1 31.67 -0.56 -20.09
N SER A 2 32.09 -1.79 -19.79
CA SER A 2 31.48 -2.99 -20.37
C SER A 2 30.14 -3.42 -19.70
N TRP A 3 29.88 -2.95 -18.49
CA TRP A 3 28.74 -3.40 -17.69
C TRP A 3 27.37 -3.00 -18.27
N PHE A 4 27.33 -1.88 -18.98
CA PHE A 4 26.09 -1.38 -19.59
C PHE A 4 25.82 -1.89 -21.02
N LYS A 5 26.74 -2.63 -21.61
CA LYS A 5 26.63 -3.05 -23.01
C LYS A 5 25.50 -4.04 -23.29
N ASP A 6 25.20 -4.91 -22.32
CA ASP A 6 24.18 -5.96 -22.48
C ASP A 6 22.91 -5.65 -21.64
N ALA A 7 22.80 -4.43 -21.10
CA ALA A 7 21.62 -4.04 -20.36
C ALA A 7 20.49 -3.65 -21.29
N ASN A 8 19.28 -4.13 -20.97
CA ASN A 8 18.06 -3.76 -21.65
C ASN A 8 17.31 -2.70 -20.82
N ILE A 9 16.69 -1.77 -21.52
CA ILE A 9 15.90 -0.70 -20.91
C ILE A 9 14.44 -0.86 -21.35
N TYR A 10 13.56 -0.92 -20.37
CA TYR A 10 12.11 -1.02 -20.59
C TYR A 10 11.40 0.18 -20.00
N ALA A 11 10.45 0.74 -20.76
CA ALA A 11 9.43 1.61 -20.21
C ALA A 11 8.31 0.73 -19.66
N ARG A 12 7.86 0.98 -18.45
CA ARG A 12 6.82 0.18 -17.79
C ARG A 12 5.68 1.06 -17.31
N MET A 13 4.47 0.54 -17.45
CA MET A 13 3.26 1.13 -16.91
C MET A 13 2.40 0.03 -16.30
N GLY A 14 1.65 0.36 -15.26
CA GLY A 14 0.80 -0.61 -14.61
C GLY A 14 -0.34 0.02 -13.84
N TYR A 15 -1.28 -0.85 -13.47
CA TYR A 15 -2.41 -0.55 -12.62
C TYR A 15 -2.35 -1.47 -11.41
N SER A 16 -2.49 -0.89 -10.21
CA SER A 16 -2.39 -1.63 -8.95
C SER A 16 -3.72 -1.67 -8.22
N ILE A 17 -4.02 -2.83 -7.64
CA ILE A 17 -5.16 -3.05 -6.76
C ILE A 17 -4.62 -3.63 -5.46
N GLY A 18 -5.11 -3.13 -4.35
CA GLY A 18 -4.71 -3.60 -3.05
C GLY A 18 -5.07 -2.63 -1.96
N GLY A 19 -4.37 -2.71 -0.86
CA GLY A 19 -4.62 -1.84 0.27
C GLY A 19 -3.60 -2.03 1.37
N THR A 20 -3.80 -1.29 2.45
CA THR A 20 -3.09 -1.47 3.69
C THR A 20 -3.99 -2.21 4.67
N ALA A 21 -3.47 -3.29 5.23
CA ALA A 21 -4.22 -4.13 6.14
C ALA A 21 -3.32 -4.63 7.27
N PRO A 22 -3.88 -4.85 8.47
CA PRO A 22 -3.16 -5.61 9.47
C PRO A 22 -3.04 -7.06 8.99
N LEU A 23 -1.84 -7.63 9.14
CA LEU A 23 -1.69 -9.08 9.07
C LEU A 23 -2.22 -9.64 10.39
N ASP A 24 -2.97 -10.72 10.33
CA ASP A 24 -3.80 -11.19 11.42
C ASP A 24 -4.90 -10.17 11.76
N MET A 25 -6.02 -10.28 11.07
CA MET A 25 -7.18 -9.43 11.30
C MET A 25 -7.57 -9.45 12.78
N PRO A 26 -7.50 -8.32 13.51
CA PRO A 26 -7.81 -8.32 14.93
C PRO A 26 -9.29 -8.62 15.17
N ALA A 27 -9.60 -9.26 16.29
CA ALA A 27 -10.98 -9.55 16.67
C ALA A 27 -11.85 -8.28 16.86
N THR A 28 -11.23 -7.13 17.01
CA THR A 28 -11.89 -5.83 17.08
C THR A 28 -12.50 -5.38 15.76
N ILE A 29 -11.95 -5.83 14.63
CA ILE A 29 -12.57 -5.63 13.31
C ILE A 29 -13.53 -6.77 13.04
N ARG A 30 -14.82 -6.49 13.09
CA ARG A 30 -15.88 -7.50 13.02
C ARG A 30 -16.33 -7.81 11.59
N LYS A 31 -16.30 -6.82 10.72
CA LYS A 31 -16.80 -6.96 9.35
C LYS A 31 -16.20 -5.87 8.46
N LEU A 32 -15.80 -6.24 7.26
CA LEU A 32 -15.52 -5.29 6.18
C LEU A 32 -16.83 -5.05 5.42
N ASN A 33 -17.38 -3.84 5.49
CA ASN A 33 -18.65 -3.48 4.84
C ASN A 33 -18.47 -3.21 3.35
N SER A 34 -17.38 -2.50 3.01
CA SER A 34 -17.07 -2.18 1.63
C SER A 34 -15.57 -1.97 1.43
N TYR A 35 -15.12 -2.24 0.23
CA TYR A 35 -13.79 -1.94 -0.27
C TYR A 35 -13.91 -1.34 -1.66
N SER A 36 -13.32 -0.18 -1.87
CA SER A 36 -13.26 0.46 -3.18
C SER A 36 -11.80 0.67 -3.55
N PRO A 37 -11.32 0.03 -4.62
CA PRO A 37 -9.99 0.31 -5.12
C PRO A 37 -9.93 1.74 -5.64
N ARG A 38 -8.76 2.38 -5.48
CA ARG A 38 -8.49 3.65 -6.14
C ARG A 38 -7.80 3.40 -7.46
N THR A 39 -7.78 4.42 -8.30
CA THR A 39 -6.98 4.38 -9.53
C THR A 39 -5.51 4.51 -9.14
N ASN A 40 -4.83 3.38 -8.99
CA ASN A 40 -3.43 3.31 -8.63
C ASN A 40 -2.62 3.01 -9.89
N LEU A 41 -1.79 3.96 -10.28
CA LEU A 41 -0.99 3.89 -11.48
C LEU A 41 0.49 3.77 -11.14
N MET A 42 1.23 3.09 -12.00
CA MET A 42 2.67 2.95 -11.91
C MET A 42 3.28 3.27 -13.28
N TYR A 43 4.27 4.14 -13.28
CA TYR A 43 5.07 4.47 -14.47
C TYR A 43 6.54 4.45 -14.10
N GLY A 44 7.36 3.92 -14.98
CA GLY A 44 8.79 3.93 -14.72
C GLY A 44 9.63 3.33 -15.81
N VAL A 45 10.91 3.24 -15.49
CA VAL A 45 11.95 2.69 -16.36
C VAL A 45 12.65 1.57 -15.62
N GLU A 46 12.77 0.44 -16.28
CA GLU A 46 13.49 -0.73 -15.77
C GLU A 46 14.80 -0.93 -16.51
N PHE A 47 15.85 -1.20 -15.76
CA PHE A 47 17.15 -1.67 -16.27
C PHE A 47 17.25 -3.16 -15.98
N TYR A 48 17.36 -3.95 -17.03
CA TYR A 48 17.52 -5.38 -16.93
C TYR A 48 18.92 -5.80 -17.44
N LYS A 49 19.63 -6.53 -16.62
CA LYS A 49 20.95 -7.08 -16.94
C LYS A 49 20.90 -8.59 -16.85
N PRO A 50 21.02 -9.33 -17.96
CA PRO A 50 21.18 -10.79 -17.90
C PRO A 50 22.56 -11.14 -17.41
N PHE A 51 22.64 -12.15 -16.56
CA PHE A 51 23.88 -12.77 -16.12
C PHE A 51 24.07 -14.14 -16.76
N HIS A 52 24.64 -15.07 -16.03
CA HIS A 52 24.88 -16.43 -16.44
C HIS A 52 23.78 -17.39 -15.98
N ASN A 53 23.55 -18.48 -16.73
CA ASN A 53 22.58 -19.53 -16.36
C ASN A 53 21.13 -19.04 -16.14
N ARG A 54 20.60 -18.22 -17.04
CA ARG A 54 19.24 -17.69 -17.00
C ARG A 54 18.94 -16.72 -15.84
N TRP A 55 19.92 -16.43 -14.99
CA TRP A 55 19.77 -15.44 -13.94
C TRP A 55 20.08 -14.04 -14.47
N GLY A 56 19.52 -13.06 -13.81
CA GLY A 56 19.77 -11.65 -14.11
C GLY A 56 19.39 -10.75 -12.94
N LEU A 57 19.53 -9.47 -13.19
CA LEU A 57 19.18 -8.40 -12.25
C LEU A 57 18.27 -7.40 -12.94
N ALA A 58 17.18 -7.03 -12.29
CA ALA A 58 16.33 -5.94 -12.70
C ALA A 58 16.28 -4.88 -11.60
N THR A 59 16.51 -3.65 -11.98
CA THR A 59 16.32 -2.49 -11.12
C THR A 59 15.63 -1.40 -11.93
N GLY A 60 15.27 -0.31 -11.31
CA GLY A 60 14.63 0.77 -12.02
C GLY A 60 14.18 1.87 -11.09
N LEU A 61 13.48 2.83 -11.66
CA LEU A 61 12.88 3.91 -10.92
C LEU A 61 11.45 4.09 -11.39
N TYR A 62 10.52 4.06 -10.44
CA TYR A 62 9.10 4.15 -10.70
C TYR A 62 8.47 5.28 -9.90
N ILE A 63 7.51 5.94 -10.52
CA ILE A 63 6.56 6.80 -9.81
C ILE A 63 5.24 6.04 -9.75
N GLU A 64 4.68 5.90 -8.56
CA GLU A 64 3.45 5.18 -8.36
C GLU A 64 2.60 5.77 -7.24
N ASN A 65 1.30 5.55 -7.33
CA ASN A 65 0.41 5.83 -6.22
C ASN A 65 -0.22 4.54 -5.71
N LYS A 66 -0.40 4.50 -4.39
CA LYS A 66 -1.03 3.39 -3.68
C LYS A 66 -2.11 3.96 -2.77
N GLY A 67 -3.30 3.45 -2.90
CA GLY A 67 -4.41 3.90 -2.09
C GLY A 67 -5.56 2.93 -2.09
N MET A 68 -6.45 3.13 -1.13
CA MET A 68 -7.70 2.38 -1.00
C MET A 68 -8.73 3.21 -0.27
N LYS A 69 -9.99 2.78 -0.36
CA LYS A 69 -11.09 3.28 0.44
C LYS A 69 -11.84 2.09 1.03
N THR A 70 -12.00 2.06 2.35
CA THR A 70 -12.67 0.97 3.04
C THR A 70 -13.71 1.49 4.02
N ASP A 71 -14.69 0.67 4.33
CA ASP A 71 -15.64 0.86 5.43
C ASP A 71 -15.71 -0.46 6.21
N ALA A 72 -15.54 -0.40 7.52
CA ALA A 72 -15.54 -1.57 8.38
C ALA A 72 -16.37 -1.36 9.64
N THR A 73 -16.96 -2.44 10.16
CA THR A 73 -17.60 -2.45 11.47
C THR A 73 -16.62 -2.98 12.51
N VAL A 74 -16.43 -2.21 13.58
CA VAL A 74 -15.49 -2.51 14.66
C VAL A 74 -16.18 -2.56 16.02
N LYS A 75 -15.56 -3.23 16.97
CA LYS A 75 -15.97 -3.27 18.37
C LYS A 75 -14.76 -3.11 19.27
N ASN A 76 -14.82 -2.16 20.20
CA ASN A 76 -13.75 -1.82 21.12
C ASN A 76 -12.40 -1.57 20.41
N TYR A 77 -12.47 -0.91 19.26
CA TYR A 77 -11.30 -0.58 18.45
C TYR A 77 -10.68 0.73 18.95
N HIS A 78 -9.39 0.68 19.31
CA HIS A 78 -8.69 1.87 19.80
C HIS A 78 -8.47 2.88 18.68
N MET A 79 -8.92 4.10 18.90
CA MET A 79 -8.73 5.19 17.94
C MET A 79 -8.82 6.58 18.60
N GLU A 80 -8.35 7.55 17.87
CA GLU A 80 -8.46 8.97 18.19
C GLU A 80 -9.26 9.66 17.09
N ILE A 81 -10.27 10.41 17.49
CA ILE A 81 -11.17 11.12 16.55
C ILE A 81 -11.36 12.56 17.00
N THR A 82 -11.74 13.42 16.06
CA THR A 82 -12.10 14.82 16.32
C THR A 82 -13.55 15.06 15.95
N ARG A 83 -14.29 15.64 16.88
CA ARG A 83 -15.67 16.08 16.66
C ARG A 83 -15.90 17.43 17.31
N GLY A 84 -16.41 18.39 16.53
CA GLY A 84 -16.68 19.74 17.01
C GLY A 84 -15.46 20.47 17.56
N GLY A 85 -14.26 20.19 17.03
CA GLY A 85 -13.00 20.77 17.49
C GLY A 85 -12.39 20.11 18.72
N GLU A 86 -13.06 19.12 19.32
CA GLU A 86 -12.58 18.34 20.45
C GLU A 86 -11.96 17.03 19.99
N THR A 87 -10.79 16.70 20.50
CA THR A 87 -10.11 15.42 20.26
C THR A 87 -10.50 14.41 21.32
N LEU A 88 -10.96 13.25 20.91
CA LEU A 88 -11.42 12.15 21.74
C LEU A 88 -10.61 10.89 21.45
N GLU A 89 -10.04 10.27 22.47
CA GLU A 89 -9.31 9.02 22.37
C GLU A 89 -9.97 7.94 23.24
N GLY A 90 -10.08 6.74 22.69
CA GLY A 90 -10.66 5.63 23.44
C GLY A 90 -11.02 4.43 22.54
N LEU A 91 -11.98 3.64 23.00
CA LEU A 91 -12.44 2.44 22.33
C LEU A 91 -13.76 2.71 21.60
N PHE A 92 -13.71 2.56 20.29
CA PHE A 92 -14.86 2.81 19.40
C PHE A 92 -15.56 1.50 19.01
N THR A 93 -16.87 1.53 19.07
CA THR A 93 -17.75 0.49 18.53
C THR A 93 -18.74 1.11 17.54
N GLY A 94 -18.72 0.65 16.31
CA GLY A 94 -19.53 1.19 15.21
C GLY A 94 -18.85 1.02 13.87
N ASN A 95 -19.08 1.96 12.96
CA ASN A 95 -18.52 1.94 11.62
C ASN A 95 -17.35 2.92 11.47
N VAL A 96 -16.32 2.51 10.76
CA VAL A 96 -15.14 3.32 10.46
C VAL A 96 -14.90 3.30 8.95
N ASP A 97 -14.93 4.45 8.32
CA ASP A 97 -14.43 4.60 6.97
C ASP A 97 -12.96 5.02 6.98
N THR A 98 -12.22 4.57 5.99
CA THR A 98 -10.79 4.84 5.84
C THR A 98 -10.48 5.16 4.39
N ASN A 99 -9.72 6.22 4.20
CA ASN A 99 -9.28 6.68 2.90
C ASN A 99 -7.77 6.87 2.91
N VAL A 100 -7.05 6.03 2.16
CA VAL A 100 -5.60 6.07 2.06
C VAL A 100 -5.21 6.53 0.66
N LYS A 101 -4.28 7.47 0.59
CA LYS A 101 -3.64 7.93 -0.66
C LYS A 101 -2.17 8.17 -0.41
N GLN A 102 -1.33 7.61 -1.26
CA GLN A 102 0.10 7.85 -1.24
C GLN A 102 0.64 7.98 -2.65
N TRP A 103 1.55 8.92 -2.85
CA TRP A 103 2.42 8.99 -4.04
C TRP A 103 3.85 8.71 -3.60
N MET A 104 4.60 8.00 -4.42
CA MET A 104 5.94 7.59 -4.06
C MET A 104 6.84 7.35 -5.27
N TRP A 105 8.15 7.49 -5.03
CA TRP A 105 9.19 6.98 -5.90
C TRP A 105 9.63 5.63 -5.38
N THR A 106 9.67 4.61 -6.23
CA THR A 106 10.04 3.25 -5.84
C THR A 106 11.24 2.77 -6.62
N LEU A 107 12.21 2.21 -5.90
CA LEU A 107 13.41 1.59 -6.45
C LEU A 107 13.42 0.11 -6.04
N PRO A 108 13.14 -0.82 -6.95
CA PRO A 108 13.28 -2.24 -6.70
C PRO A 108 14.69 -2.73 -7.07
N ILE A 109 15.13 -3.79 -6.40
CA ILE A 109 16.33 -4.56 -6.77
C ILE A 109 15.88 -6.01 -6.81
N LEU A 110 15.67 -6.53 -8.01
CA LEU A 110 15.05 -7.83 -8.21
C LEU A 110 16.01 -8.80 -8.88
N ALA A 111 16.14 -9.98 -8.31
CA ALA A 111 16.74 -11.12 -8.99
C ALA A 111 15.75 -11.63 -10.04
N THR A 112 16.24 -11.99 -11.21
CA THR A 112 15.40 -12.49 -12.30
C THR A 112 15.84 -13.87 -12.72
N TYR A 113 14.88 -14.67 -13.18
CA TYR A 113 15.12 -15.98 -13.73
C TYR A 113 14.30 -16.19 -15.00
N GLU A 114 14.96 -16.54 -16.10
CA GLU A 114 14.29 -16.78 -17.38
C GLU A 114 13.71 -18.20 -17.45
N LEU A 115 12.40 -18.28 -17.63
CA LEU A 115 11.69 -19.52 -17.92
C LEU A 115 11.40 -19.62 -19.41
N GLY A 116 12.29 -20.28 -20.14
CA GLY A 116 12.20 -20.33 -21.60
C GLY A 116 12.55 -18.99 -22.24
N SER A 117 11.98 -18.71 -23.41
CA SER A 117 12.30 -17.49 -24.18
C SER A 117 11.35 -16.30 -23.90
N GLN A 118 10.22 -16.53 -23.24
CA GLN A 118 9.15 -15.54 -23.13
C GLN A 118 8.81 -15.14 -21.69
N PHE A 119 9.06 -16.00 -20.71
CA PHE A 119 8.73 -15.74 -19.31
C PHE A 119 9.96 -15.38 -18.50
N ARG A 120 9.80 -14.39 -17.62
CA ARG A 120 10.82 -13.96 -16.66
C ARG A 120 10.21 -13.83 -15.29
N LEU A 121 10.71 -14.61 -14.33
CA LEU A 121 10.36 -14.46 -12.91
C LEU A 121 11.25 -13.40 -12.28
N LYS A 122 10.68 -12.65 -11.35
CA LYS A 122 11.36 -11.58 -10.61
C LYS A 122 11.01 -11.66 -9.14
N PHE A 123 11.99 -11.47 -8.28
CA PHE A 123 11.75 -11.34 -6.86
C PHE A 123 12.88 -10.54 -6.19
N GLY A 124 12.56 -9.84 -5.16
CA GLY A 124 13.55 -9.10 -4.38
C GLY A 124 12.95 -7.96 -3.57
N PRO A 125 13.81 -7.22 -2.88
CA PRO A 125 13.39 -6.08 -2.10
C PRO A 125 13.08 -4.86 -2.97
N TYR A 126 12.30 -3.95 -2.39
CA TYR A 126 12.10 -2.61 -2.92
C TYR A 126 12.09 -1.59 -1.79
N GLY A 127 12.45 -0.36 -2.12
CA GLY A 127 12.33 0.80 -1.25
C GLY A 127 11.52 1.90 -1.92
N SER A 128 10.72 2.61 -1.15
CA SER A 128 9.90 3.71 -1.65
C SER A 128 10.08 4.96 -0.81
N LEU A 129 10.24 6.09 -1.48
CA LEU A 129 10.24 7.42 -0.88
C LEU A 129 8.85 8.03 -1.09
N ILE A 130 8.15 8.29 0.00
CA ILE A 130 6.79 8.82 -0.03
C ILE A 130 6.84 10.32 -0.20
N THR A 131 6.26 10.83 -1.28
CA THR A 131 6.22 12.24 -1.62
C THR A 131 4.92 12.93 -1.22
N SER A 132 3.83 12.18 -1.18
CA SER A 132 2.52 12.64 -0.74
C SER A 132 1.83 11.52 0.01
N LYS A 133 1.24 11.83 1.15
CA LYS A 133 0.60 10.84 2.01
C LYS A 133 -0.67 11.40 2.62
N ASN A 134 -1.70 10.56 2.69
CA ASN A 134 -2.98 10.89 3.28
C ASN A 134 -3.59 9.62 3.87
N PHE A 135 -3.96 9.69 5.15
CA PHE A 135 -4.70 8.63 5.85
C PHE A 135 -5.78 9.30 6.68
N THR A 136 -6.97 9.37 6.13
CA THR A 136 -8.10 10.07 6.73
C THR A 136 -9.34 9.18 6.79
N GLY A 137 -10.31 9.58 7.57
CA GLY A 137 -11.59 8.91 7.62
C GLY A 137 -12.50 9.45 8.71
N ALA A 138 -13.53 8.67 8.99
CA ALA A 138 -14.52 9.01 10.00
C ALA A 138 -15.03 7.76 10.73
N ALA A 139 -15.37 7.96 12.00
CA ALA A 139 -16.12 7.00 12.82
C ALA A 139 -17.56 7.49 12.92
N TYR A 140 -18.52 6.61 12.72
CA TYR A 140 -19.94 6.98 12.68
C TYR A 140 -20.84 5.81 13.10
N ASP A 141 -22.11 6.13 13.38
CA ASP A 141 -23.14 5.17 13.78
C ASP A 141 -22.70 4.25 14.93
N GLY A 142 -22.17 4.84 15.99
CA GLY A 142 -21.69 4.08 17.12
C GLY A 142 -21.37 4.94 18.32
N TYR A 143 -20.45 4.47 19.15
CA TYR A 143 -20.03 5.17 20.35
C TYR A 143 -18.56 4.96 20.64
N LEU A 144 -17.94 5.99 21.20
CA LEU A 144 -16.58 5.96 21.74
C LEU A 144 -16.65 5.94 23.27
N ARG A 145 -15.92 5.01 23.90
CA ARG A 145 -15.69 5.02 25.34
C ARG A 145 -14.32 5.58 25.64
N LYS A 146 -14.29 6.64 26.44
CA LYS A 146 -13.04 7.34 26.78
C LYS A 146 -12.17 6.46 27.67
N GLY A 147 -10.93 6.25 27.24
CA GLY A 147 -9.88 5.58 27.99
C GLY A 147 -9.97 4.08 28.11
N ASN A 148 -11.09 3.51 28.54
CA ASN A 148 -11.26 2.08 28.79
C ASN A 148 -12.67 1.59 28.40
N PRO A 149 -12.93 0.26 28.38
CA PRO A 149 -14.23 -0.28 27.94
C PRO A 149 -15.43 0.11 28.79
N THR A 150 -15.20 0.65 29.98
CA THR A 150 -16.24 1.12 30.93
C THR A 150 -16.25 2.63 31.10
N GLY A 151 -15.43 3.35 30.37
CA GLY A 151 -15.34 4.81 30.41
C GLY A 151 -16.57 5.53 29.88
N ASP A 152 -16.55 6.86 29.99
CA ASP A 152 -17.62 7.71 29.51
C ASP A 152 -17.91 7.46 28.02
N LYS A 153 -19.18 7.40 27.70
CA LYS A 153 -19.68 7.06 26.36
C LYS A 153 -20.03 8.32 25.58
N VAL A 154 -19.43 8.46 24.41
CA VAL A 154 -19.72 9.52 23.45
C VAL A 154 -20.40 8.91 22.22
N LEU A 155 -21.62 9.33 21.93
CA LEU A 155 -22.38 8.84 20.78
C LEU A 155 -21.97 9.57 19.50
N LEU A 156 -21.78 8.81 18.43
CA LEU A 156 -21.48 9.31 17.09
C LEU A 156 -22.58 8.92 16.13
N GLY A 157 -23.09 9.89 15.37
CA GLY A 157 -24.14 9.68 14.38
C GLY A 157 -23.62 9.48 12.97
N HIS A 158 -24.54 9.53 12.01
CA HIS A 158 -24.25 9.34 10.59
C HIS A 158 -24.03 10.65 9.86
N GLU A 159 -24.72 11.69 10.25
CA GLU A 159 -24.72 12.98 9.58
C GLU A 159 -23.40 13.74 9.77
N GLU A 160 -23.09 14.62 8.82
CA GLU A 160 -21.97 15.53 8.94
C GLU A 160 -22.07 16.35 10.23
N GLY A 161 -20.96 16.46 10.97
CA GLY A 161 -20.94 17.10 12.30
C GLY A 161 -21.29 16.17 13.46
N GLN A 162 -21.92 15.03 13.21
CA GLN A 162 -22.18 13.99 14.21
C GLN A 162 -21.10 12.89 14.20
N ARG A 163 -20.32 12.83 13.12
CA ARG A 163 -19.20 11.89 12.97
C ARG A 163 -17.98 12.34 13.72
N GLY A 164 -17.16 11.38 14.17
CA GLY A 164 -15.80 11.64 14.55
C GLY A 164 -14.87 11.49 13.37
N THR A 165 -14.09 12.50 13.05
CA THR A 165 -13.12 12.46 11.95
C THR A 165 -11.71 12.20 12.46
N TYR A 166 -10.85 11.65 11.61
CA TYR A 166 -9.44 11.47 11.94
C TYR A 166 -8.54 11.73 10.73
N ASP A 167 -7.32 12.16 11.03
CA ASP A 167 -6.27 12.37 10.04
C ASP A 167 -4.93 11.95 10.65
N PHE A 168 -4.42 10.81 10.19
CA PHE A 168 -3.13 10.26 10.64
C PHE A 168 -2.04 10.40 9.56
N SER A 169 -2.23 11.30 8.61
CA SER A 169 -1.29 11.51 7.50
C SER A 169 0.12 11.84 7.97
N LYS A 170 0.26 12.61 9.05
CA LYS A 170 1.57 13.00 9.61
C LYS A 170 2.31 11.83 10.26
N ASP A 171 1.58 10.80 10.66
CA ASP A 171 2.12 9.62 11.35
C ASP A 171 2.54 8.52 10.37
N MET A 172 2.32 8.71 9.07
CA MET A 172 2.77 7.80 8.03
C MET A 172 4.27 7.96 7.79
N ARG A 173 4.94 6.85 7.45
CA ARG A 173 6.36 6.84 7.12
C ARG A 173 6.65 7.58 5.83
N ASN A 174 7.79 8.25 5.79
CA ASN A 174 8.33 8.86 4.56
C ASN A 174 9.07 7.84 3.70
N ILE A 175 9.62 6.79 4.31
CA ILE A 175 10.33 5.71 3.64
C ILE A 175 9.64 4.41 3.97
N GLN A 176 9.27 3.66 2.95
CA GLN A 176 8.66 2.34 3.06
C GLN A 176 9.51 1.34 2.28
N TRP A 177 9.53 0.10 2.73
CA TRP A 177 10.27 -0.98 2.05
C TRP A 177 9.52 -2.30 2.20
N GLY A 178 9.86 -3.24 1.36
CA GLY A 178 9.25 -4.54 1.36
C GLY A 178 9.86 -5.48 0.34
N ILE A 179 9.10 -6.49 -0.02
CA ILE A 179 9.46 -7.47 -1.03
C ILE A 179 8.48 -7.45 -2.19
N LYS A 180 8.98 -7.79 -3.35
CA LYS A 180 8.22 -7.83 -4.59
C LYS A 180 8.48 -9.15 -5.32
N VAL A 181 7.42 -9.77 -5.83
CA VAL A 181 7.47 -10.98 -6.66
C VAL A 181 6.66 -10.70 -7.91
N GLY A 182 7.19 -11.06 -9.06
CA GLY A 182 6.50 -10.80 -10.30
C GLY A 182 6.90 -11.75 -11.42
N CYS A 183 6.16 -11.63 -12.51
CA CYS A 183 6.40 -12.36 -13.73
C CYS A 183 6.15 -11.44 -14.93
N ASP A 184 7.05 -11.47 -15.89
CA ASP A 184 6.89 -10.79 -17.17
C ASP A 184 6.72 -11.83 -18.27
N TYR A 185 5.77 -11.58 -19.16
CA TYR A 185 5.55 -12.36 -20.38
C TYR A 185 5.82 -11.50 -21.60
N HIS A 186 6.90 -11.80 -22.33
CA HIS A 186 7.28 -11.09 -23.55
C HIS A 186 6.58 -11.73 -24.75
N PHE A 187 5.48 -11.14 -25.19
CA PHE A 187 4.69 -11.68 -26.29
C PHE A 187 5.17 -11.20 -27.67
N THR A 188 5.93 -10.11 -27.71
CA THR A 188 6.66 -9.67 -28.91
C THR A 188 8.09 -9.28 -28.56
N LYS A 189 8.88 -8.93 -29.57
CA LYS A 189 10.27 -8.47 -29.39
C LYS A 189 10.38 -7.20 -28.54
N HIS A 190 9.36 -6.34 -28.53
CA HIS A 190 9.36 -5.06 -27.81
C HIS A 190 8.36 -5.02 -26.66
N TRP A 191 7.24 -5.74 -26.76
CA TRP A 191 6.16 -5.67 -25.81
C TRP A 191 6.12 -6.86 -24.86
N GLY A 192 5.84 -6.59 -23.61
CA GLY A 192 5.58 -7.59 -22.58
C GLY A 192 4.41 -7.20 -21.71
N ALA A 193 3.72 -8.20 -21.16
CA ALA A 193 2.75 -8.06 -20.10
C ALA A 193 3.43 -8.39 -18.78
N THR A 194 3.05 -7.67 -17.73
CA THR A 194 3.66 -7.81 -16.40
C THR A 194 2.60 -8.04 -15.34
N ALA A 195 2.91 -8.87 -14.36
CA ALA A 195 2.11 -9.08 -13.16
C ALA A 195 3.04 -9.20 -11.97
N GLU A 196 2.75 -8.47 -10.90
CA GLU A 196 3.57 -8.51 -9.69
C GLU A 196 2.74 -8.28 -8.43
N ILE A 197 3.26 -8.80 -7.32
CA ILE A 197 2.71 -8.57 -5.99
C ILE A 197 3.80 -7.91 -5.15
N SER A 198 3.46 -6.83 -4.47
CA SER A 198 4.32 -6.15 -3.51
C SER A 198 3.76 -6.26 -2.11
N TRP A 199 4.63 -6.53 -1.15
CA TRP A 199 4.31 -6.59 0.26
C TRP A 199 5.27 -5.70 1.03
N GLY A 200 4.75 -4.61 1.58
CA GLY A 200 5.52 -3.72 2.45
C GLY A 200 5.68 -4.31 3.84
N THR A 201 6.88 -4.68 4.19
CA THR A 201 7.19 -5.36 5.46
C THR A 201 7.40 -4.39 6.62
N ALA A 202 7.54 -3.08 6.34
CA ALA A 202 7.78 -2.05 7.35
C ALA A 202 6.50 -1.43 7.94
N GLY A 203 5.33 -1.69 7.35
CA GLY A 203 4.11 -0.95 7.67
C GLY A 203 4.12 0.48 7.12
N ILE A 204 2.99 1.16 7.18
CA ILE A 204 2.83 2.51 6.63
C ILE A 204 3.01 3.61 7.68
N PHE A 205 2.91 3.29 8.97
CA PHE A 205 3.03 4.24 10.07
C PHE A 205 4.42 4.23 10.70
N LYS A 206 4.78 5.37 11.31
CA LYS A 206 6.00 5.49 12.12
C LYS A 206 5.92 4.58 13.35
N ARG A 207 7.09 4.17 13.86
CA ARG A 207 7.19 3.24 15.00
C ARG A 207 6.58 3.78 16.30
N ASP A 208 6.60 5.07 16.50
CA ASP A 208 6.06 5.75 17.67
C ASP A 208 4.55 6.01 17.59
N PHE A 209 3.92 5.68 16.47
CA PHE A 209 2.48 5.79 16.30
C PHE A 209 1.78 4.54 16.84
N HIS A 210 1.00 4.70 17.91
CA HIS A 210 0.30 3.60 18.59
C HIS A 210 -1.22 3.81 18.70
N THR A 211 -1.75 4.87 18.12
CA THR A 211 -3.19 5.16 18.15
C THR A 211 -4.00 4.06 17.49
N ILE A 212 -3.50 3.50 16.39
CA ILE A 212 -3.99 2.25 15.81
C ILE A 212 -3.09 1.12 16.33
N GLU A 213 -3.68 0.17 17.05
CA GLU A 213 -2.94 -0.91 17.72
C GLU A 213 -2.19 -1.84 16.76
N GLN A 214 -2.67 -1.95 15.52
CA GLN A 214 -2.19 -2.90 14.54
C GLN A 214 -1.21 -2.22 13.57
N THR A 215 -0.15 -2.96 13.20
CA THR A 215 0.71 -2.55 12.10
C THR A 215 -0.01 -2.76 10.76
N MET A 216 -0.12 -1.69 9.99
CA MET A 216 -0.79 -1.72 8.69
C MET A 216 0.26 -1.93 7.59
N TYR A 217 0.13 -3.02 6.85
CA TYR A 217 1.06 -3.40 5.79
C TYR A 217 0.44 -3.13 4.41
N PRO A 218 1.15 -2.44 3.49
CA PRO A 218 0.68 -2.25 2.12
C PRO A 218 0.92 -3.54 1.31
N ILE A 219 -0.17 -4.08 0.76
CA ILE A 219 -0.15 -5.26 -0.11
C ILE A 219 -0.88 -4.91 -1.39
N TYR A 220 -0.17 -4.97 -2.53
CA TYR A 220 -0.71 -4.57 -3.83
C TYR A 220 -0.34 -5.56 -4.90
N GLY A 221 -1.34 -5.89 -5.73
CA GLY A 221 -1.12 -6.58 -7.00
C GLY A 221 -1.11 -5.57 -8.14
N THR A 222 -0.14 -5.68 -9.04
CA THR A 222 0.03 -4.78 -10.18
C THR A 222 0.02 -5.58 -11.48
N ILE A 223 -0.78 -5.15 -12.43
CA ILE A 223 -0.76 -5.65 -13.81
C ILE A 223 -0.35 -4.52 -14.74
N GLY A 224 0.37 -4.82 -15.78
CA GLY A 224 0.83 -3.76 -16.66
C GLY A 224 1.49 -4.24 -17.93
N LEU A 225 2.11 -3.29 -18.60
CA LEU A 225 2.82 -3.46 -19.85
C LEU A 225 4.26 -2.97 -19.71
N ALA A 226 5.15 -3.61 -20.45
CA ALA A 226 6.53 -3.20 -20.59
C ALA A 226 6.86 -3.07 -22.09
N TYR A 227 7.57 -2.00 -22.44
CA TYR A 227 8.06 -1.75 -23.79
C TYR A 227 9.57 -1.65 -23.79
N LYS A 228 10.22 -2.46 -24.60
CA LYS A 228 11.68 -2.46 -24.73
C LYS A 228 12.15 -1.27 -25.54
N LEU A 229 12.93 -0.39 -24.89
CA LEU A 229 13.53 0.79 -25.50
C LEU A 229 14.91 0.46 -26.11
N LYS A 230 15.66 -0.45 -25.48
CA LYS A 230 17.00 -0.85 -25.89
C LYS A 230 17.27 -2.32 -25.49
#